data_18fc88b299b8edfe12edf721b2ef1cfa
#
_entry.id   18fc88b299b8edfe12edf721b2ef1cfa
#
_cell.length_a   1.000
_cell.length_b   1.000
_cell.length_c   1.000
_cell.angle_alpha   90.00
_cell.angle_beta   90.00
_cell.angle_gamma   90.00
#
_symmetry.space_group_name_H-M   'P 1'
#
loop_
_entity.id
_entity.type
_entity.pdbx_description
1 polymer ?
#
loop_
_entity_poly.entity_id
_entity_poly.type
_entity_poly.pdbx_seq_one_letter_code
_entity_poly.pdbx_strand_id
1 'polypeptide(L)'
;MRKGYTMTYQMRKKQRQQREIIIQYALKFVGVVLLAFLIVRFVCFSFTIQGDSMSPSIKKGEKHLVNRLIYQIKGPSRYDVIVFKADDKNGNYYVKRVVGFPGEKVQIKNGRIYVNGKKTKAYSSQKILSAGLASEEITLKSEQYFVVGDNYNNSEDSRSASVGNIKRSNIVGKVGIKYWP
;
A
#
# COMPACT_ATOMS: atom_id res chain seq x y z
N MET A 1 70.15 15.28 15.98
CA MET A 1 69.22 15.61 14.90
C MET A 1 68.26 14.48 14.38
N ARG A 2 68.36 13.21 14.82
CA ARG A 2 67.49 12.11 14.31
C ARG A 2 66.09 11.99 14.92
N LYS A 3 65.80 12.53 16.13
CA LYS A 3 64.50 12.39 16.83
C LYS A 3 63.33 13.16 16.20
N GLY A 4 63.56 14.27 15.51
CA GLY A 4 62.51 15.08 14.90
C GLY A 4 61.88 14.46 13.63
N TYR A 5 62.68 13.79 12.83
CA TYR A 5 62.20 13.16 11.59
C TYR A 5 61.30 11.93 11.83
N THR A 6 61.60 11.13 12.83
CA THR A 6 60.79 9.98 13.24
C THR A 6 59.42 10.37 13.78
N MET A 7 59.35 11.44 14.53
CA MET A 7 58.09 11.96 15.11
C MET A 7 57.15 12.49 14.00
N THR A 8 57.67 13.25 13.06
CA THR A 8 56.87 13.75 11.90
C THR A 8 56.40 12.64 11.00
N TYR A 9 57.18 11.59 10.78
CA TYR A 9 56.81 10.41 10.01
C TYR A 9 55.66 9.64 10.68
N GLN A 10 55.74 9.40 12.00
CA GLN A 10 54.70 8.71 12.76
C GLN A 10 53.38 9.48 12.77
N MET A 11 53.44 10.81 12.90
CA MET A 11 52.23 11.66 12.84
C MET A 11 51.57 11.60 11.46
N ARG A 12 52.35 11.64 10.37
CA ARG A 12 51.80 11.48 8.99
C ARG A 12 51.18 10.11 8.77
N LYS A 13 51.81 9.05 9.28
CA LYS A 13 51.27 7.68 9.20
C LYS A 13 49.94 7.56 9.95
N LYS A 14 49.84 8.10 11.15
CA LYS A 14 48.60 8.13 11.95
C LYS A 14 47.51 8.93 11.27
N GLN A 15 47.83 10.08 10.68
CA GLN A 15 46.87 10.86 9.91
C GLN A 15 46.36 10.12 8.66
N ARG A 16 47.22 9.41 7.93
CA ARG A 16 46.81 8.59 6.79
C ARG A 16 45.85 7.49 7.24
N GLN A 17 46.19 6.72 8.29
CA GLN A 17 45.31 5.69 8.83
C GLN A 17 43.95 6.22 9.26
N GLN A 18 43.91 7.38 9.93
CA GLN A 18 42.65 8.02 10.33
C GLN A 18 41.82 8.42 9.09
N ARG A 19 42.48 8.97 8.05
CA ARG A 19 41.79 9.32 6.79
C ARG A 19 41.21 8.09 6.09
N GLU A 20 41.95 7.01 6.02
CA GLU A 20 41.48 5.74 5.44
C GLU A 20 40.26 5.18 6.21
N ILE A 21 40.29 5.22 7.54
CA ILE A 21 39.17 4.81 8.37
C ILE A 21 37.93 5.69 8.11
N ILE A 22 38.11 7.00 8.07
CA ILE A 22 37.02 7.95 7.80
C ILE A 22 36.43 7.70 6.40
N ILE A 23 37.28 7.51 5.40
CA ILE A 23 36.84 7.20 4.03
C ILE A 23 36.05 5.89 3.97
N GLN A 24 36.51 4.86 4.65
CA GLN A 24 35.78 3.57 4.71
C GLN A 24 34.40 3.72 5.35
N TYR A 25 34.29 4.45 6.47
CA TYR A 25 32.98 4.70 7.09
C TYR A 25 32.08 5.57 6.22
N ALA A 26 32.63 6.59 5.56
CA ALA A 26 31.89 7.42 4.63
C ALA A 26 31.34 6.61 3.44
N LEU A 27 32.16 5.73 2.86
CA LEU A 27 31.75 4.83 1.78
C LEU A 27 30.66 3.85 2.22
N LYS A 28 30.78 3.27 3.41
CA LYS A 28 29.73 2.40 3.99
C LYS A 28 28.44 3.18 4.21
N PHE A 29 28.51 4.39 4.75
CA PHE A 29 27.35 5.25 4.96
C PHE A 29 26.65 5.59 3.63
N VAL A 30 27.42 6.01 2.61
CA VAL A 30 26.89 6.26 1.26
C VAL A 30 26.25 5.02 0.69
N GLY A 31 26.87 3.85 0.85
CA GLY A 31 26.31 2.57 0.39
C GLY A 31 24.96 2.24 1.04
N VAL A 32 24.83 2.44 2.35
CA VAL A 32 23.57 2.24 3.08
C VAL A 32 22.49 3.22 2.62
N VAL A 33 22.83 4.50 2.45
CA VAL A 33 21.89 5.52 1.97
C VAL A 33 21.43 5.21 0.54
N LEU A 34 22.34 4.79 -0.34
CA LEU A 34 22.02 4.39 -1.70
C LEU A 34 21.10 3.17 -1.72
N LEU A 35 21.40 2.16 -0.92
CA LEU A 35 20.57 0.96 -0.80
C LEU A 35 19.17 1.31 -0.29
N ALA A 36 19.06 2.14 0.76
CA ALA A 36 17.79 2.61 1.27
C ALA A 36 16.98 3.38 0.19
N PHE A 37 17.65 4.27 -0.55
CA PHE A 37 17.04 4.98 -1.68
C PHE A 37 16.52 4.04 -2.76
N LEU A 38 17.30 3.03 -3.15
CA LEU A 38 16.88 2.02 -4.13
C LEU A 38 15.67 1.23 -3.63
N ILE A 39 15.68 0.78 -2.37
CA ILE A 39 14.55 0.08 -1.76
C ILE A 39 13.30 0.95 -1.85
N VAL A 40 13.33 2.19 -1.40
CA VAL A 40 12.17 3.10 -1.46
C VAL A 40 11.73 3.32 -2.90
N ARG A 41 12.66 3.53 -3.84
CA ARG A 41 12.37 3.82 -5.26
C ARG A 41 11.69 2.66 -5.99
N PHE A 42 12.08 1.40 -5.68
CA PHE A 42 11.56 0.21 -6.35
C PHE A 42 10.38 -0.43 -5.62
N VAL A 43 10.32 -0.29 -4.29
CA VAL A 43 9.27 -0.89 -3.45
C VAL A 43 8.00 -0.06 -3.39
N CYS A 44 8.16 1.27 -3.36
CA CYS A 44 7.05 2.20 -3.21
C CYS A 44 6.90 3.10 -4.43
N PHE A 45 5.68 3.44 -4.77
CA PHE A 45 5.39 4.48 -5.74
C PHE A 45 4.36 5.46 -5.17
N SER A 46 4.43 6.69 -5.68
CA SER A 46 3.47 7.73 -5.34
C SER A 46 2.18 7.54 -6.11
N PHE A 47 1.05 7.60 -5.42
CA PHE A 47 -0.27 7.55 -6.03
C PHE A 47 -1.12 8.72 -5.55
N THR A 48 -1.71 9.45 -6.51
CA THR A 48 -2.61 10.56 -6.22
C THR A 48 -4.05 10.09 -6.29
N ILE A 49 -4.81 10.32 -5.24
CA ILE A 49 -6.23 9.93 -5.15
C ILE A 49 -7.06 10.86 -6.02
N GLN A 50 -7.74 10.31 -7.03
CA GLN A 50 -8.49 11.10 -8.00
C GLN A 50 -9.99 11.25 -7.68
N GLY A 51 -10.54 10.35 -6.86
CA GLY A 51 -11.97 10.30 -6.55
C GLY A 51 -12.29 10.41 -5.06
N ASP A 52 -13.57 10.57 -4.74
CA ASP A 52 -14.09 10.73 -3.38
C ASP A 52 -14.59 9.42 -2.77
N SER A 53 -14.41 8.29 -3.45
CA SER A 53 -14.94 6.98 -3.04
C SER A 53 -14.40 6.46 -1.70
N MET A 54 -13.25 6.98 -1.24
CA MET A 54 -12.63 6.61 0.03
C MET A 54 -12.81 7.67 1.13
N SER A 55 -13.57 8.74 0.85
CA SER A 55 -13.91 9.75 1.86
C SER A 55 -14.79 9.14 2.97
N PRO A 56 -14.61 9.52 4.25
CA PRO A 56 -13.69 10.54 4.76
C PRO A 56 -12.28 10.02 5.05
N SER A 57 -12.02 8.71 4.93
CA SER A 57 -10.74 8.10 5.32
C SER A 57 -9.57 8.60 4.47
N ILE A 58 -9.81 8.77 3.18
CA ILE A 58 -8.81 9.29 2.22
C ILE A 58 -9.55 10.25 1.30
N LYS A 59 -9.00 11.46 1.14
CA LYS A 59 -9.61 12.53 0.36
C LYS A 59 -9.02 12.62 -1.04
N LYS A 60 -9.81 13.14 -1.97
CA LYS A 60 -9.34 13.50 -3.31
C LYS A 60 -8.17 14.48 -3.24
N GLY A 61 -7.15 14.27 -4.07
CA GLY A 61 -5.94 15.10 -4.14
C GLY A 61 -4.82 14.63 -3.23
N GLU A 62 -5.10 13.84 -2.20
CA GLU A 62 -4.05 13.31 -1.32
C GLU A 62 -3.08 12.40 -2.08
N LYS A 63 -1.79 12.51 -1.71
CA LYS A 63 -0.74 11.64 -2.25
C LYS A 63 -0.29 10.65 -1.20
N HIS A 64 -0.33 9.40 -1.57
CA HIS A 64 0.04 8.28 -0.72
C HIS A 64 1.18 7.47 -1.33
N LEU A 65 2.04 6.94 -0.47
CA LEU A 65 2.99 5.90 -0.87
C LEU A 65 2.27 4.57 -0.94
N VAL A 66 2.41 3.87 -2.05
CA VAL A 66 1.84 2.54 -2.26
C VAL A 66 2.96 1.51 -2.25
N ASN A 67 2.89 0.55 -1.33
CA ASN A 67 3.86 -0.53 -1.21
C ASN A 67 3.44 -1.71 -2.09
N ARG A 68 4.28 -2.03 -3.08
CA ARG A 68 4.06 -3.15 -4.01
C ARG A 68 4.53 -4.49 -3.47
N LEU A 69 5.63 -4.50 -2.73
CA LEU A 69 6.28 -5.75 -2.31
C LEU A 69 5.48 -6.51 -1.26
N ILE A 70 4.72 -5.81 -0.41
CA ILE A 70 4.03 -6.45 0.71
C ILE A 70 3.12 -7.59 0.23
N TYR A 71 2.48 -7.42 -0.94
CA TYR A 71 1.57 -8.41 -1.50
C TYR A 71 2.24 -9.45 -2.40
N GLN A 72 3.54 -9.32 -2.66
CA GLN A 72 4.33 -10.40 -3.25
C GLN A 72 4.71 -11.45 -2.20
N ILE A 73 4.88 -11.01 -0.94
CA ILE A 73 5.28 -11.88 0.17
C ILE A 73 4.06 -12.48 0.86
N LYS A 74 3.01 -11.67 1.09
CA LYS A 74 1.76 -12.09 1.73
C LYS A 74 0.57 -11.49 1.02
N GLY A 75 -0.60 -12.13 1.13
CA GLY A 75 -1.85 -11.58 0.60
C GLY A 75 -2.30 -10.32 1.35
N PRO A 76 -3.30 -9.61 0.80
CA PRO A 76 -3.97 -8.52 1.50
C PRO A 76 -4.50 -8.97 2.87
N SER A 77 -4.48 -8.06 3.84
CA SER A 77 -5.13 -8.26 5.14
C SER A 77 -6.51 -7.63 5.15
N ARG A 78 -7.39 -8.09 6.05
CA ARG A 78 -8.73 -7.51 6.17
C ARG A 78 -8.64 -6.04 6.51
N TYR A 79 -9.42 -5.26 5.78
CA TYR A 79 -9.49 -3.80 5.87
C TYR A 79 -8.26 -3.05 5.31
N ASP A 80 -7.31 -3.73 4.71
CA ASP A 80 -6.28 -3.03 3.95
C ASP A 80 -6.91 -2.16 2.85
N VAL A 81 -6.38 -0.97 2.67
CA VAL A 81 -6.71 -0.14 1.50
C VAL A 81 -5.70 -0.47 0.41
N ILE A 82 -6.21 -0.87 -0.74
CA ILE A 82 -5.41 -1.34 -1.88
C ILE A 82 -5.59 -0.46 -3.10
N VAL A 83 -4.53 -0.37 -3.91
CA VAL A 83 -4.62 0.06 -5.30
C VAL A 83 -4.71 -1.18 -6.15
N PHE A 84 -5.67 -1.23 -7.07
CA PHE A 84 -5.80 -2.30 -8.04
C PHE A 84 -6.15 -1.74 -9.42
N LYS A 85 -5.84 -2.51 -10.45
CA LYS A 85 -6.21 -2.23 -11.83
C LYS A 85 -7.53 -2.93 -12.13
N ALA A 86 -8.54 -2.19 -12.57
CA ALA A 86 -9.80 -2.80 -12.98
C ALA A 86 -9.62 -3.62 -14.28
N ASP A 87 -10.46 -4.64 -14.42
CA ASP A 87 -10.58 -5.42 -15.68
C ASP A 87 -11.40 -4.66 -16.74
N ASP A 88 -11.38 -3.32 -16.71
CA ASP A 88 -12.01 -2.47 -17.70
C ASP A 88 -11.10 -2.25 -18.92
N LYS A 89 -11.70 -1.84 -20.05
CA LYS A 89 -10.98 -1.57 -21.29
C LYS A 89 -9.94 -0.45 -21.15
N ASN A 90 -10.11 0.43 -20.18
CA ASN A 90 -9.25 1.60 -19.96
C ASN A 90 -8.10 1.30 -18.98
N GLY A 91 -8.17 0.18 -18.25
CA GLY A 91 -7.14 -0.21 -17.29
C GLY A 91 -6.97 0.79 -16.13
N ASN A 92 -8.07 1.40 -15.70
CA ASN A 92 -8.06 2.40 -14.65
C ASN A 92 -7.63 1.82 -13.30
N TYR A 93 -6.97 2.65 -12.50
CA TYR A 93 -6.58 2.29 -11.14
C TYR A 93 -7.63 2.77 -10.16
N TYR A 94 -8.04 1.90 -9.27
CA TYR A 94 -8.99 2.16 -8.20
C TYR A 94 -8.35 2.00 -6.84
N VAL A 95 -8.85 2.75 -5.86
CA VAL A 95 -8.47 2.63 -4.46
C VAL A 95 -9.70 2.23 -3.68
N LYS A 96 -9.65 1.06 -3.02
CA LYS A 96 -10.77 0.52 -2.23
C LYS A 96 -10.25 -0.25 -1.02
N ARG A 97 -11.16 -0.55 -0.10
CA ARG A 97 -10.89 -1.33 1.11
C ARG A 97 -11.29 -2.77 0.94
N VAL A 98 -10.40 -3.68 1.30
CA VAL A 98 -10.65 -5.13 1.27
C VAL A 98 -11.56 -5.52 2.43
N VAL A 99 -12.70 -6.15 2.12
CA VAL A 99 -13.67 -6.60 3.12
C VAL A 99 -13.88 -8.10 3.09
N GLY A 100 -13.89 -8.72 1.91
CA GLY A 100 -14.05 -10.17 1.74
C GLY A 100 -12.82 -10.84 1.16
N PHE A 101 -12.57 -12.09 1.56
CA PHE A 101 -11.44 -12.91 1.14
C PHE A 101 -11.87 -14.14 0.34
N PRO A 102 -10.93 -14.77 -0.38
CA PRO A 102 -11.21 -16.03 -1.09
C PRO A 102 -11.89 -17.05 -0.17
N GLY A 103 -12.94 -17.68 -0.70
CA GLY A 103 -13.77 -18.69 0.01
C GLY A 103 -14.81 -18.12 0.97
N GLU A 104 -14.80 -16.82 1.24
CA GLU A 104 -15.79 -16.21 2.12
C GLU A 104 -17.10 -15.88 1.40
N LYS A 105 -18.18 -15.87 2.16
CA LYS A 105 -19.51 -15.45 1.74
C LYS A 105 -19.74 -14.00 2.15
N VAL A 106 -20.06 -13.14 1.20
CA VAL A 106 -20.33 -11.71 1.45
C VAL A 106 -21.76 -11.39 1.08
N GLN A 107 -22.45 -10.65 1.95
CA GLN A 107 -23.78 -10.14 1.69
C GLN A 107 -23.98 -8.76 2.34
N ILE A 108 -24.81 -7.94 1.72
CA ILE A 108 -25.22 -6.64 2.26
C ILE A 108 -26.70 -6.71 2.65
N LYS A 109 -26.98 -6.64 3.94
CA LYS A 109 -28.34 -6.65 4.52
C LYS A 109 -28.56 -5.40 5.35
N ASN A 110 -29.72 -4.78 5.23
CA ASN A 110 -30.12 -3.62 6.04
C ASN A 110 -29.06 -2.48 6.03
N GLY A 111 -28.39 -2.29 4.87
CA GLY A 111 -27.37 -1.28 4.69
C GLY A 111 -26.04 -1.58 5.42
N ARG A 112 -25.77 -2.83 5.77
CA ARG A 112 -24.53 -3.29 6.44
C ARG A 112 -23.94 -4.50 5.75
N ILE A 113 -22.60 -4.59 5.77
CA ILE A 113 -21.87 -5.70 5.17
C ILE A 113 -21.74 -6.84 6.17
N TYR A 114 -22.02 -8.04 5.71
CA TYR A 114 -21.83 -9.29 6.45
C TYR A 114 -20.82 -10.16 5.69
N VAL A 115 -19.94 -10.79 6.44
CA VAL A 115 -19.00 -11.80 5.94
C VAL A 115 -19.18 -13.06 6.76
N ASN A 116 -19.45 -14.18 6.08
CA ASN A 116 -19.78 -15.47 6.71
C ASN A 116 -20.89 -15.31 7.78
N GLY A 117 -21.93 -14.54 7.46
CA GLY A 117 -23.05 -14.25 8.37
C GLY A 117 -22.76 -13.27 9.53
N LYS A 118 -21.51 -12.82 9.70
CA LYS A 118 -21.13 -11.89 10.77
C LYS A 118 -21.01 -10.48 10.23
N LYS A 119 -21.61 -9.51 10.94
CA LYS A 119 -21.49 -8.08 10.60
C LYS A 119 -20.05 -7.61 10.68
N THR A 120 -19.57 -6.92 9.64
CA THR A 120 -18.22 -6.37 9.60
C THR A 120 -18.13 -4.99 10.25
N LYS A 121 -16.89 -4.53 10.49
CA LYS A 121 -16.61 -3.14 10.89
C LYS A 121 -17.08 -2.19 9.78
N ALA A 122 -17.78 -1.13 10.16
CA ALA A 122 -18.15 -0.04 9.25
C ALA A 122 -17.05 1.03 9.25
N TYR A 123 -16.75 1.56 8.07
CA TYR A 123 -15.81 2.69 7.86
C TYR A 123 -16.53 4.00 7.51
N SER A 124 -17.85 3.93 7.42
CA SER A 124 -18.72 5.08 7.26
C SER A 124 -19.88 4.96 8.28
N SER A 125 -20.36 6.09 8.78
CA SER A 125 -21.58 6.17 9.58
C SER A 125 -22.83 5.94 8.72
N GLN A 126 -22.73 6.18 7.42
CA GLN A 126 -23.82 6.01 6.46
C GLN A 126 -24.23 4.55 6.32
N LYS A 127 -25.52 4.31 6.08
CA LYS A 127 -26.01 3.01 5.61
C LYS A 127 -25.75 2.91 4.10
N ILE A 128 -25.46 1.70 3.65
CA ILE A 128 -25.38 1.38 2.22
C ILE A 128 -26.79 1.40 1.65
N LEU A 129 -27.05 2.28 0.69
CA LEU A 129 -28.36 2.42 0.04
C LEU A 129 -28.57 1.36 -1.05
N SER A 130 -27.50 1.04 -1.79
CA SER A 130 -27.54 0.01 -2.84
C SER A 130 -26.56 -1.10 -2.54
N ALA A 131 -27.07 -2.29 -2.35
CA ALA A 131 -26.28 -3.52 -2.14
C ALA A 131 -25.66 -4.05 -3.45
N GLY A 132 -26.22 -3.68 -4.61
CA GLY A 132 -25.79 -4.14 -5.92
C GLY A 132 -25.72 -5.66 -6.00
N LEU A 133 -24.62 -6.19 -6.55
CA LEU A 133 -24.41 -7.64 -6.67
C LEU A 133 -24.47 -8.38 -5.32
N ALA A 134 -24.11 -7.70 -4.22
CA ALA A 134 -24.10 -8.31 -2.89
C ALA A 134 -25.46 -8.24 -2.15
N SER A 135 -26.56 -7.91 -2.82
CA SER A 135 -27.93 -8.09 -2.31
C SER A 135 -28.20 -9.55 -1.97
N GLU A 136 -27.76 -10.46 -2.82
CA GLU A 136 -27.68 -11.87 -2.55
C GLU A 136 -26.32 -12.27 -1.99
N GLU A 137 -26.24 -13.43 -1.33
CA GLU A 137 -24.98 -13.94 -0.77
C GLU A 137 -24.03 -14.37 -1.91
N ILE A 138 -22.88 -13.71 -1.98
CA ILE A 138 -21.83 -14.01 -2.96
C ILE A 138 -20.75 -14.84 -2.29
N THR A 139 -20.43 -16.03 -2.84
CA THR A 139 -19.25 -16.80 -2.43
C THR A 139 -18.05 -16.38 -3.29
N LEU A 140 -17.00 -15.88 -2.64
CA LEU A 140 -15.77 -15.47 -3.33
C LEU A 140 -14.97 -16.69 -3.77
N LYS A 141 -14.60 -16.74 -5.06
CA LYS A 141 -13.75 -17.81 -5.61
C LYS A 141 -12.32 -17.69 -5.08
N SER A 142 -11.49 -18.70 -5.33
CA SER A 142 -10.04 -18.62 -5.08
C SER A 142 -9.47 -17.37 -5.75
N GLU A 143 -8.53 -16.69 -5.06
CA GLU A 143 -7.89 -15.47 -5.54
C GLU A 143 -8.82 -14.26 -5.78
N GLN A 144 -10.07 -14.30 -5.32
CA GLN A 144 -11.00 -13.18 -5.42
C GLN A 144 -11.18 -12.47 -4.09
N TYR A 145 -11.22 -11.14 -4.14
CA TYR A 145 -11.43 -10.25 -3.00
C TYR A 145 -12.65 -9.38 -3.25
N PHE A 146 -13.44 -9.16 -2.22
CA PHE A 146 -14.53 -8.20 -2.23
C PHE A 146 -14.03 -6.89 -1.63
N VAL A 147 -14.13 -5.80 -2.38
CA VAL A 147 -13.65 -4.49 -1.98
C VAL A 147 -14.78 -3.47 -2.00
N VAL A 148 -14.71 -2.50 -1.09
CA VAL A 148 -15.67 -1.38 -1.02
C VAL A 148 -14.95 -0.06 -0.82
N GLY A 149 -15.55 1.02 -1.31
CA GLY A 149 -15.15 2.36 -0.93
C GLY A 149 -15.69 2.73 0.46
N ASP A 150 -14.99 3.56 1.21
CA ASP A 150 -15.46 4.03 2.51
C ASP A 150 -16.65 5.02 2.37
N ASN A 151 -16.76 5.71 1.24
CA ASN A 151 -17.91 6.49 0.84
C ASN A 151 -18.96 5.60 0.16
N TYR A 152 -19.70 4.84 0.95
CA TYR A 152 -20.57 3.75 0.48
C TYR A 152 -21.52 4.14 -0.65
N ASN A 153 -22.07 5.35 -0.64
CA ASN A 153 -23.09 5.76 -1.58
C ASN A 153 -22.54 6.58 -2.77
N ASN A 154 -21.20 6.81 -2.77
CA ASN A 154 -20.49 7.45 -3.87
C ASN A 154 -19.22 6.63 -4.21
N SER A 155 -19.39 5.35 -4.43
CA SER A 155 -18.29 4.43 -4.74
C SER A 155 -18.73 3.39 -5.75
N GLU A 156 -17.95 3.28 -6.81
CA GLU A 156 -17.96 2.18 -7.75
C GLU A 156 -16.95 1.15 -7.28
N ASP A 157 -17.44 -0.04 -6.87
CA ASP A 157 -16.66 -1.08 -6.20
C ASP A 157 -17.25 -2.48 -6.48
N SER A 158 -16.90 -3.51 -5.69
CA SER A 158 -17.35 -4.89 -5.95
C SER A 158 -18.86 -5.09 -5.93
N ARG A 159 -19.63 -4.11 -5.50
CA ARG A 159 -21.10 -4.12 -5.60
C ARG A 159 -21.59 -3.85 -7.03
N SER A 160 -20.78 -3.15 -7.82
CA SER A 160 -21.10 -2.83 -9.21
C SER A 160 -20.62 -3.92 -10.15
N ALA A 161 -21.42 -4.25 -11.17
CA ALA A 161 -21.04 -5.20 -12.21
C ALA A 161 -19.83 -4.75 -13.04
N SER A 162 -19.59 -3.44 -13.13
CA SER A 162 -18.44 -2.85 -13.84
C SER A 162 -17.09 -3.15 -13.17
N VAL A 163 -17.07 -3.36 -11.85
CA VAL A 163 -15.87 -3.65 -11.06
C VAL A 163 -15.84 -5.11 -10.64
N GLY A 164 -16.91 -5.60 -10.01
CA GLY A 164 -17.01 -6.97 -9.52
C GLY A 164 -15.98 -7.34 -8.47
N ASN A 165 -15.79 -8.64 -8.27
CA ASN A 165 -14.76 -9.16 -7.36
C ASN A 165 -13.37 -9.03 -7.96
N ILE A 166 -12.41 -8.56 -7.17
CA ILE A 166 -11.04 -8.24 -7.62
C ILE A 166 -10.16 -9.49 -7.53
N LYS A 167 -9.49 -9.84 -8.64
CA LYS A 167 -8.47 -10.90 -8.63
C LYS A 167 -7.20 -10.42 -7.93
N ARG A 168 -6.52 -11.35 -7.27
CA ARG A 168 -5.21 -11.06 -6.64
C ARG A 168 -4.20 -10.47 -7.62
N SER A 169 -4.17 -10.97 -8.86
CA SER A 169 -3.29 -10.50 -9.93
C SER A 169 -3.47 -9.03 -10.30
N ASN A 170 -4.65 -8.48 -10.04
CA ASN A 170 -4.98 -7.10 -10.34
C ASN A 170 -4.55 -6.14 -9.22
N ILE A 171 -4.19 -6.67 -8.04
CA ILE A 171 -3.78 -5.85 -6.89
C ILE A 171 -2.36 -5.37 -7.10
N VAL A 172 -2.19 -4.04 -7.17
CA VAL A 172 -0.91 -3.38 -7.42
C VAL A 172 -0.11 -3.18 -6.14
N GLY A 173 -0.79 -2.85 -5.02
CA GLY A 173 -0.13 -2.66 -3.75
C GLY A 173 -1.03 -2.11 -2.66
N LYS A 174 -0.46 -2.00 -1.46
CA LYS A 174 -1.11 -1.46 -0.27
C LYS A 174 -0.91 0.05 -0.19
N VAL A 175 -1.99 0.79 0.00
CA VAL A 175 -1.92 2.21 0.32
C VAL A 175 -1.35 2.38 1.72
N GLY A 176 -0.26 3.11 1.81
CA GLY A 176 0.47 3.38 3.05
C GLY A 176 0.34 4.83 3.49
N ILE A 177 1.48 5.40 3.88
CA ILE A 177 1.55 6.73 4.51
C ILE A 177 1.13 7.82 3.50
N LYS A 178 0.26 8.72 3.96
CA LYS A 178 0.02 10.00 3.33
C LYS A 178 1.24 10.90 3.54
N TYR A 179 1.77 11.50 2.48
CA TYR A 179 2.93 12.39 2.56
C TYR A 179 2.65 13.79 1.96
N TRP A 180 1.50 13.96 1.33
CA TRP A 180 1.07 15.26 0.81
C TRP A 180 -0.43 15.43 1.03
N PRO A 181 -0.91 16.60 1.53
CA PRO A 181 -2.34 16.91 1.74
C PRO A 181 -3.11 16.98 0.43
#